data_7ce4aba53915f9e17e380ced57aae52c
#
_entry.id   7ce4aba53915f9e17e380ced57aae52c
#
_cell.length_a   1.000
_cell.length_b   1.000
_cell.length_c   1.000
_cell.angle_alpha   90.00
_cell.angle_beta   90.00
_cell.angle_gamma   90.00
#
_symmetry.space_group_name_H-M   'P 1'
#
loop_
_entity.id
_entity.type
_entity.pdbx_description
1 polymer ?
#
loop_
_entity_poly.entity_id
_entity_poly.type
_entity_poly.pdbx_seq_one_letter_code
_entity_poly.pdbx_strand_id
1 'polypeptide(L)'
;MTKRRQCGSESSPAGVSAEPEEGSRSDRPVRVYADGIYDLFHFGHARSLEQAKKLFPNTYLLVGCCNDEITHRYKGKTVMTEAERYESLRHCKWVDEVIPNAPWVITKEFMEKHMIDYVAHDSLPYADASGAGNDVYEFVKAIGKFKETKRTDGISTSDVIMRILKDYNQYVMRNLARGYTRKDLGVSYVKEKQLRVNMGITKLRQKVKEHQEKFHTVAKTAGIVHNEWLENADRWVAGFLEKFEEGCHIMETAIKDRIQERWRPKSLPQEQLVS
;
A
#
# COMPACT_ATOMS: atom_id res chain seq x y z
N MET A 1 -68.59 51.41 -16.12
CA MET A 1 -68.47 51.39 -17.60
C MET A 1 -67.64 50.22 -17.98
N THR A 2 -68.23 49.12 -18.41
CA THR A 2 -68.41 48.67 -19.79
C THR A 2 -67.03 48.25 -20.40
N LYS A 3 -66.75 47.03 -20.80
CA LYS A 3 -67.30 45.96 -21.66
C LYS A 3 -66.31 44.82 -21.57
N ARG A 4 -66.65 43.57 -21.31
CA ARG A 4 -67.16 42.44 -22.09
C ARG A 4 -66.57 42.27 -23.51
N ARG A 5 -65.87 41.10 -23.75
CA ARG A 5 -66.02 40.12 -24.84
C ARG A 5 -64.88 39.13 -24.68
N GLN A 6 -65.12 37.88 -24.39
CA GLN A 6 -65.63 36.71 -25.12
C GLN A 6 -64.86 36.36 -26.40
N CYS A 7 -64.40 35.13 -26.37
CA CYS A 7 -64.55 34.02 -27.31
C CYS A 7 -63.28 33.52 -28.01
N GLY A 8 -63.19 32.21 -28.05
CA GLY A 8 -62.63 31.34 -29.04
C GLY A 8 -61.59 30.38 -28.43
N SER A 9 -61.98 29.24 -27.89
CA SER A 9 -62.11 27.84 -28.42
C SER A 9 -60.99 27.46 -29.38
N GLU A 10 -60.20 26.46 -29.01
CA GLU A 10 -60.17 25.10 -29.54
C GLU A 10 -58.92 24.36 -29.08
N SER A 11 -59.10 23.29 -28.34
CA SER A 11 -58.84 21.88 -28.55
C SER A 11 -57.38 21.43 -28.67
N SER A 12 -56.92 20.79 -27.63
CA SER A 12 -56.29 19.44 -27.49
C SER A 12 -55.53 18.83 -28.68
N PRO A 13 -54.58 17.84 -28.47
CA PRO A 13 -54.48 16.96 -27.32
C PRO A 13 -53.03 16.64 -26.83
N ALA A 14 -52.96 16.23 -25.60
CA ALA A 14 -52.28 15.12 -25.06
C ALA A 14 -50.93 14.67 -25.69
N GLY A 15 -49.85 15.05 -25.03
CA GLY A 15 -48.62 14.25 -24.97
C GLY A 15 -48.50 13.74 -23.56
N VAL A 16 -49.03 12.56 -23.27
CA VAL A 16 -48.75 11.79 -22.07
C VAL A 16 -47.31 11.30 -22.20
N SER A 17 -46.39 12.02 -21.59
CA SER A 17 -45.08 11.46 -21.30
C SER A 17 -45.30 10.35 -20.27
N ALA A 18 -45.29 9.12 -20.71
CA ALA A 18 -45.24 7.95 -19.86
C ALA A 18 -43.95 8.08 -18.99
N GLU A 19 -44.15 8.39 -17.71
CA GLU A 19 -43.13 8.12 -16.71
C GLU A 19 -42.83 6.61 -16.76
N PRO A 20 -41.55 6.18 -16.77
CA PRO A 20 -41.25 4.77 -16.70
C PRO A 20 -41.83 4.26 -15.37
N GLU A 21 -42.75 3.33 -15.46
CA GLU A 21 -43.30 2.61 -14.31
C GLU A 21 -42.15 2.19 -13.42
N GLU A 22 -42.16 2.65 -12.17
CA GLU A 22 -41.35 2.10 -11.09
C GLU A 22 -41.75 0.63 -10.91
N GLY A 23 -41.11 -0.23 -11.71
CA GLY A 23 -41.22 -1.67 -11.57
C GLY A 23 -40.92 -2.05 -10.13
N SER A 24 -41.89 -2.69 -9.51
CA SER A 24 -41.81 -3.47 -8.27
C SER A 24 -40.42 -3.54 -7.68
N ARG A 25 -40.10 -2.70 -6.71
CA ARG A 25 -38.88 -2.82 -5.89
C ARG A 25 -38.96 -4.19 -5.23
N SER A 26 -38.18 -5.12 -5.69
CA SER A 26 -37.94 -6.38 -5.01
C SER A 26 -37.52 -6.05 -3.58
N ASP A 27 -38.23 -6.60 -2.61
CA ASP A 27 -38.01 -6.36 -1.16
C ASP A 27 -36.64 -6.88 -0.66
N ARG A 28 -35.87 -7.51 -1.56
CA ARG A 28 -34.53 -8.04 -1.26
C ARG A 28 -33.45 -6.93 -1.33
N PRO A 29 -32.42 -7.03 -0.50
CA PRO A 29 -31.27 -6.12 -0.58
C PRO A 29 -30.56 -6.22 -1.94
N VAL A 30 -30.03 -5.09 -2.41
CA VAL A 30 -29.17 -5.05 -3.60
C VAL A 30 -27.84 -5.69 -3.24
N ARG A 31 -27.48 -6.77 -3.95
CA ARG A 31 -26.23 -7.51 -3.71
C ARG A 31 -25.10 -6.88 -4.50
N VAL A 32 -24.24 -6.19 -3.78
CA VAL A 32 -23.04 -5.54 -4.34
C VAL A 32 -21.82 -6.40 -4.01
N TYR A 33 -21.02 -6.67 -5.00
CA TYR A 33 -19.77 -7.41 -4.87
C TYR A 33 -18.58 -6.47 -5.01
N ALA A 34 -17.62 -6.59 -4.11
CA ALA A 34 -16.32 -5.95 -4.22
C ALA A 34 -15.25 -7.01 -4.05
N ASP A 35 -14.14 -6.90 -4.76
CA ASP A 35 -13.06 -7.86 -4.70
C ASP A 35 -11.69 -7.21 -4.50
N GLY A 36 -10.72 -8.02 -4.15
CA GLY A 36 -9.35 -7.59 -3.95
C GLY A 36 -8.49 -8.62 -3.26
N ILE A 37 -7.26 -8.23 -2.98
CA ILE A 37 -6.29 -9.05 -2.26
C ILE A 37 -6.37 -8.79 -0.75
N TYR A 38 -6.58 -7.54 -0.37
CA TYR A 38 -6.73 -7.08 1.03
C TYR A 38 -5.54 -7.42 1.93
N ASP A 39 -4.34 -7.47 1.35
CA ASP A 39 -3.11 -7.68 2.11
C ASP A 39 -2.79 -6.49 3.02
N LEU A 40 -2.34 -6.75 4.25
CA LEU A 40 -2.15 -5.72 5.27
C LEU A 40 -3.37 -4.80 5.38
N PHE A 41 -4.55 -5.38 5.66
CA PHE A 41 -5.81 -4.65 5.68
C PHE A 41 -5.70 -3.29 6.39
N HIS A 42 -6.02 -2.21 5.69
CA HIS A 42 -5.86 -0.84 6.17
C HIS A 42 -7.12 -0.01 5.90
N PHE A 43 -7.17 1.22 6.47
CA PHE A 43 -8.36 2.06 6.36
C PHE A 43 -8.75 2.43 4.92
N GLY A 44 -7.82 2.41 3.98
CA GLY A 44 -8.11 2.59 2.55
C GLY A 44 -9.01 1.49 2.01
N HIS A 45 -8.73 0.22 2.36
CA HIS A 45 -9.61 -0.90 2.07
C HIS A 45 -10.98 -0.73 2.73
N ALA A 46 -11.00 -0.38 4.03
CA ALA A 46 -12.26 -0.17 4.75
C ALA A 46 -13.12 0.94 4.14
N ARG A 47 -12.51 2.04 3.67
CA ARG A 47 -13.22 3.14 2.98
C ARG A 47 -13.78 2.76 1.62
N SER A 48 -13.06 1.95 0.84
CA SER A 48 -13.57 1.41 -0.41
C SER A 48 -14.80 0.53 -0.16
N LEU A 49 -14.72 -0.36 0.85
CA LEU A 49 -15.85 -1.20 1.25
C LEU A 49 -17.02 -0.39 1.83
N GLU A 50 -16.74 0.69 2.56
CA GLU A 50 -17.78 1.63 3.00
C GLU A 50 -18.52 2.26 1.84
N GLN A 51 -17.79 2.70 0.80
CA GLN A 51 -18.40 3.28 -0.41
C GLN A 51 -19.28 2.25 -1.11
N ALA A 52 -18.77 1.02 -1.29
CA ALA A 52 -19.53 -0.07 -1.89
C ALA A 52 -20.81 -0.39 -1.08
N LYS A 53 -20.71 -0.44 0.26
CA LYS A 53 -21.85 -0.67 1.16
C LYS A 53 -22.92 0.43 1.09
N LYS A 54 -22.50 1.66 0.78
CA LYS A 54 -23.40 2.83 0.72
C LYS A 54 -23.91 3.17 -0.68
N LEU A 55 -23.67 2.33 -1.68
CA LEU A 55 -24.13 2.58 -3.05
C LEU A 55 -25.67 2.62 -3.18
N PHE A 56 -26.36 1.83 -2.37
CA PHE A 56 -27.82 1.78 -2.33
C PHE A 56 -28.33 1.82 -0.88
N PRO A 57 -29.58 2.24 -0.65
CA PRO A 57 -30.13 2.31 0.70
C PRO A 57 -30.17 0.96 1.43
N ASN A 58 -30.40 -0.13 0.69
CA ASN A 58 -30.44 -1.50 1.19
C ASN A 58 -29.43 -2.37 0.45
N THR A 59 -28.13 -2.22 0.79
CA THR A 59 -27.04 -2.99 0.18
C THR A 59 -26.67 -4.20 1.05
N TYR A 60 -26.54 -5.37 0.40
CA TYR A 60 -25.84 -6.53 0.97
C TYR A 60 -24.48 -6.63 0.29
N LEU A 61 -23.41 -6.38 1.03
CA LEU A 61 -22.05 -6.33 0.50
C LEU A 61 -21.34 -7.68 0.62
N LEU A 62 -21.07 -8.29 -0.54
CA LEU A 62 -20.23 -9.46 -0.67
C LEU A 62 -18.81 -9.02 -1.00
N VAL A 63 -17.82 -9.60 -0.33
CA VAL A 63 -16.42 -9.27 -0.58
C VAL A 63 -15.64 -10.52 -0.96
N GLY A 64 -15.19 -10.56 -2.20
CA GLY A 64 -14.33 -11.61 -2.72
C GLY A 64 -12.86 -11.36 -2.40
N CYS A 65 -12.17 -12.37 -1.91
CA CYS A 65 -10.73 -12.32 -1.70
C CYS A 65 -10.04 -13.51 -2.36
N CYS A 66 -9.10 -13.23 -3.25
CA CYS A 66 -8.33 -14.26 -3.95
C CYS A 66 -7.45 -15.04 -2.97
N ASN A 67 -7.24 -16.33 -3.26
CA ASN A 67 -6.33 -17.18 -2.50
C ASN A 67 -4.86 -16.82 -2.74
N ASP A 68 -3.95 -17.43 -1.99
CA ASP A 68 -2.51 -17.17 -2.09
C ASP A 68 -1.94 -17.63 -3.43
N GLU A 69 -2.38 -18.77 -3.96
CA GLU A 69 -1.87 -19.31 -5.22
C GLU A 69 -2.14 -18.36 -6.40
N ILE A 70 -3.38 -17.93 -6.57
CA ILE A 70 -3.79 -17.00 -7.63
C ILE A 70 -3.11 -15.64 -7.44
N THR A 71 -3.08 -15.15 -6.21
CA THR A 71 -2.47 -13.85 -5.90
C THR A 71 -0.97 -13.85 -6.17
N HIS A 72 -0.25 -14.90 -5.72
CA HIS A 72 1.19 -15.01 -5.96
C HIS A 72 1.54 -15.13 -7.44
N ARG A 73 0.67 -15.80 -8.21
CA ARG A 73 0.84 -15.96 -9.65
C ARG A 73 0.71 -14.65 -10.42
N TYR A 74 -0.30 -13.85 -10.11
CA TYR A 74 -0.67 -12.68 -10.92
C TYR A 74 -0.22 -11.32 -10.35
N LYS A 75 0.01 -11.22 -9.05
CA LYS A 75 0.39 -9.95 -8.41
C LYS A 75 1.66 -10.01 -7.58
N GLY A 76 2.02 -11.19 -7.09
CA GLY A 76 3.19 -11.40 -6.27
C GLY A 76 2.85 -11.82 -4.84
N LYS A 77 3.90 -12.08 -4.06
CA LYS A 77 3.77 -12.65 -2.72
C LYS A 77 3.15 -11.64 -1.74
N THR A 78 2.16 -12.09 -1.01
CA THR A 78 1.51 -11.33 0.08
C THR A 78 2.30 -11.42 1.39
N VAL A 79 2.07 -10.46 2.29
CA VAL A 79 2.60 -10.49 3.68
C VAL A 79 1.72 -11.37 4.55
N MET A 80 0.39 -11.24 4.42
CA MET A 80 -0.60 -12.04 5.14
C MET A 80 -0.97 -13.29 4.33
N THR A 81 -1.21 -14.39 5.03
CA THR A 81 -1.80 -15.59 4.45
C THR A 81 -3.25 -15.35 4.02
N GLU A 82 -3.77 -16.14 3.10
CA GLU A 82 -5.18 -16.04 2.68
C GLU A 82 -6.16 -16.14 3.86
N ALA A 83 -5.88 -17.02 4.82
CA ALA A 83 -6.71 -17.17 6.02
C ALA A 83 -6.78 -15.87 6.86
N GLU A 84 -5.64 -15.21 7.06
CA GLU A 84 -5.56 -13.91 7.77
C GLU A 84 -6.27 -12.80 6.99
N ARG A 85 -6.16 -12.79 5.66
CA ARG A 85 -6.83 -11.81 4.78
C ARG A 85 -8.35 -12.00 4.82
N TYR A 86 -8.85 -13.24 4.73
CA TYR A 86 -10.28 -13.55 4.85
C TYR A 86 -10.83 -13.18 6.23
N GLU A 87 -10.08 -13.47 7.29
CA GLU A 87 -10.49 -13.15 8.65
C GLU A 87 -10.54 -11.64 8.88
N SER A 88 -9.56 -10.89 8.39
CA SER A 88 -9.57 -9.43 8.45
C SER A 88 -10.81 -8.80 7.82
N LEU A 89 -11.29 -9.37 6.71
CA LEU A 89 -12.53 -8.93 6.05
C LEU A 89 -13.77 -9.23 6.88
N ARG A 90 -13.84 -10.41 7.56
CA ARG A 90 -14.98 -10.77 8.44
C ARG A 90 -15.17 -9.80 9.57
N HIS A 91 -14.09 -9.18 10.05
CA HIS A 91 -14.12 -8.16 11.09
C HIS A 91 -14.38 -6.73 10.59
N CYS A 92 -14.52 -6.54 9.28
CA CYS A 92 -14.87 -5.23 8.72
C CYS A 92 -16.38 -4.99 8.81
N LYS A 93 -16.80 -3.98 9.56
CA LYS A 93 -18.22 -3.65 9.82
C LYS A 93 -19.07 -3.38 8.56
N TRP A 94 -18.42 -3.12 7.43
CA TRP A 94 -19.11 -2.86 6.17
C TRP A 94 -19.43 -4.12 5.37
N VAL A 95 -18.81 -5.25 5.73
CA VAL A 95 -18.91 -6.52 5.00
C VAL A 95 -20.01 -7.38 5.60
N ASP A 96 -20.94 -7.84 4.75
CA ASP A 96 -21.99 -8.77 5.18
C ASP A 96 -21.56 -10.23 4.93
N GLU A 97 -20.83 -10.48 3.84
CA GLU A 97 -20.40 -11.83 3.45
C GLU A 97 -19.00 -11.80 2.84
N VAL A 98 -18.14 -12.71 3.26
CA VAL A 98 -16.82 -12.91 2.64
C VAL A 98 -16.85 -14.14 1.77
N ILE A 99 -16.44 -13.99 0.51
CA ILE A 99 -16.29 -15.09 -0.45
C ILE A 99 -14.81 -15.43 -0.55
N PRO A 100 -14.36 -16.53 0.07
CA PRO A 100 -12.99 -17.00 -0.06
C PRO A 100 -12.74 -17.60 -1.44
N ASN A 101 -11.50 -17.72 -1.86
CA ASN A 101 -11.11 -18.24 -3.17
C ASN A 101 -11.82 -17.55 -4.36
N ALA A 102 -12.02 -16.26 -4.25
CA ALA A 102 -12.63 -15.48 -5.32
C ALA A 102 -11.82 -15.61 -6.62
N PRO A 103 -12.48 -15.71 -7.78
CA PRO A 103 -11.79 -15.80 -9.06
C PRO A 103 -11.05 -14.49 -9.37
N TRP A 104 -9.96 -14.58 -10.16
CA TRP A 104 -9.24 -13.39 -10.62
C TRP A 104 -10.05 -12.55 -11.61
N VAL A 105 -10.83 -13.20 -12.47
CA VAL A 105 -11.72 -12.55 -13.43
C VAL A 105 -13.16 -12.94 -13.11
N ILE A 106 -14.03 -11.95 -13.06
CA ILE A 106 -15.45 -12.14 -12.74
C ILE A 106 -16.17 -12.67 -14.00
N THR A 107 -16.83 -13.83 -13.88
CA THR A 107 -17.62 -14.43 -14.94
C THR A 107 -19.12 -14.27 -14.70
N LYS A 108 -19.91 -14.49 -15.74
CA LYS A 108 -21.37 -14.46 -15.65
C LYS A 108 -21.89 -15.52 -14.67
N GLU A 109 -21.34 -16.73 -14.74
CA GLU A 109 -21.69 -17.85 -13.86
C GLU A 109 -21.40 -17.53 -12.38
N PHE A 110 -20.27 -16.84 -12.10
CA PHE A 110 -19.94 -16.38 -10.75
C PHE A 110 -20.96 -15.36 -10.24
N MET A 111 -21.35 -14.39 -11.09
CA MET A 111 -22.35 -13.39 -10.72
C MET A 111 -23.72 -14.03 -10.46
N GLU A 112 -24.14 -14.98 -11.29
CA GLU A 112 -25.42 -15.70 -11.13
C GLU A 112 -25.42 -16.58 -9.87
N LYS A 113 -24.34 -17.34 -9.65
CA LYS A 113 -24.17 -18.19 -8.46
C LYS A 113 -24.33 -17.41 -7.15
N HIS A 114 -23.76 -16.22 -7.07
CA HIS A 114 -23.80 -15.38 -5.89
C HIS A 114 -24.89 -14.31 -5.92
N MET A 115 -25.76 -14.32 -6.94
CA MET A 115 -26.84 -13.36 -7.16
C MET A 115 -26.35 -11.90 -7.09
N ILE A 116 -25.22 -11.60 -7.75
CA ILE A 116 -24.58 -10.30 -7.75
C ILE A 116 -25.33 -9.36 -8.71
N ASP A 117 -25.83 -8.26 -8.17
CA ASP A 117 -26.50 -7.23 -8.96
C ASP A 117 -25.49 -6.23 -9.55
N TYR A 118 -24.49 -5.82 -8.75
CA TYR A 118 -23.46 -4.87 -9.14
C TYR A 118 -22.09 -5.28 -8.61
N VAL A 119 -21.05 -4.88 -9.34
CA VAL A 119 -19.64 -5.01 -8.90
C VAL A 119 -19.09 -3.62 -8.63
N ALA A 120 -18.45 -3.43 -7.49
CA ALA A 120 -17.90 -2.15 -7.04
C ALA A 120 -16.38 -2.22 -6.96
N HIS A 121 -15.68 -1.42 -7.75
CA HIS A 121 -14.22 -1.29 -7.72
C HIS A 121 -13.80 0.11 -8.18
N ASP A 122 -12.51 0.46 -8.08
CA ASP A 122 -12.01 1.70 -8.68
C ASP A 122 -12.03 1.61 -10.22
N SER A 123 -12.14 2.76 -10.90
CA SER A 123 -12.31 2.82 -12.36
C SER A 123 -11.03 2.61 -13.16
N LEU A 124 -9.88 2.56 -12.49
CA LEU A 124 -8.60 2.37 -13.18
C LEU A 124 -8.58 0.98 -13.84
N PRO A 125 -8.14 0.89 -15.10
CA PRO A 125 -8.01 -0.40 -15.75
C PRO A 125 -6.97 -1.24 -14.99
N TYR A 126 -7.41 -2.38 -14.50
CA TYR A 126 -6.52 -3.39 -13.94
C TYR A 126 -6.06 -4.30 -15.06
N ALA A 127 -4.80 -4.17 -15.42
CA ALA A 127 -4.18 -5.08 -16.39
C ALA A 127 -4.42 -6.52 -15.94
N ASP A 128 -5.04 -7.27 -16.82
CA ASP A 128 -5.27 -8.70 -16.58
C ASP A 128 -3.94 -9.44 -16.75
N ALA A 129 -3.25 -9.69 -15.64
CA ALA A 129 -2.02 -10.46 -15.63
C ALA A 129 -2.24 -11.94 -16.05
N SER A 130 -3.49 -12.40 -16.14
CA SER A 130 -3.82 -13.74 -16.65
C SER A 130 -3.78 -13.79 -18.18
N GLY A 131 -3.76 -12.62 -18.85
CA GLY A 131 -3.75 -12.51 -20.31
C GLY A 131 -5.11 -12.66 -20.97
N ALA A 132 -6.22 -12.68 -20.21
CA ALA A 132 -7.58 -12.83 -20.75
C ALA A 132 -8.15 -11.50 -21.29
N GLY A 133 -7.54 -10.35 -21.00
CA GLY A 133 -7.99 -9.05 -21.49
C GLY A 133 -7.14 -7.89 -20.95
N ASN A 134 -7.49 -6.67 -21.36
CA ASN A 134 -6.82 -5.45 -20.89
C ASN A 134 -7.32 -4.97 -19.53
N ASP A 135 -8.52 -5.41 -19.11
CA ASP A 135 -9.14 -5.02 -17.83
C ASP A 135 -9.99 -6.18 -17.31
N VAL A 136 -9.71 -6.63 -16.08
CA VAL A 136 -10.44 -7.74 -15.42
C VAL A 136 -11.94 -7.43 -15.23
N TYR A 137 -12.33 -6.15 -15.28
CA TYR A 137 -13.73 -5.68 -15.14
C TYR A 137 -14.41 -5.36 -16.45
N GLU A 138 -13.77 -5.59 -17.61
CA GLU A 138 -14.30 -5.24 -18.91
C GLU A 138 -15.72 -5.84 -19.16
N PHE A 139 -15.89 -7.13 -18.86
CA PHE A 139 -17.19 -7.80 -18.95
C PHE A 139 -18.27 -7.10 -18.12
N VAL A 140 -17.97 -6.77 -16.85
CA VAL A 140 -18.94 -6.16 -15.94
C VAL A 140 -19.28 -4.73 -16.36
N LYS A 141 -18.28 -3.99 -16.89
CA LYS A 141 -18.47 -2.65 -17.46
C LYS A 141 -19.36 -2.71 -18.69
N ALA A 142 -19.14 -3.67 -19.58
CA ALA A 142 -19.92 -3.86 -20.81
C ALA A 142 -21.42 -4.14 -20.56
N ILE A 143 -21.75 -4.89 -19.50
CA ILE A 143 -23.14 -5.18 -19.12
C ILE A 143 -23.78 -4.11 -18.22
N GLY A 144 -23.10 -2.98 -17.96
CA GLY A 144 -23.61 -1.86 -17.17
C GLY A 144 -23.77 -2.13 -15.67
N LYS A 145 -23.14 -3.17 -15.14
CA LYS A 145 -23.24 -3.56 -13.73
C LYS A 145 -22.04 -3.12 -12.87
N PHE A 146 -21.14 -2.32 -13.43
CA PHE A 146 -19.99 -1.77 -12.72
C PHE A 146 -20.37 -0.48 -11.96
N LYS A 147 -19.95 -0.37 -10.72
CA LYS A 147 -20.08 0.83 -9.87
C LYS A 147 -18.69 1.28 -9.39
N GLU A 148 -18.36 2.52 -9.68
CA GLU A 148 -17.08 3.07 -9.33
C GLU A 148 -16.99 3.42 -7.85
N THR A 149 -15.87 3.02 -7.23
CA THR A 149 -15.42 3.52 -5.91
C THR A 149 -14.14 4.33 -6.06
N LYS A 150 -13.91 5.25 -5.16
CA LYS A 150 -12.71 6.10 -5.18
C LYS A 150 -11.65 5.57 -4.27
N ARG A 151 -10.40 5.52 -4.76
CA ARG A 151 -9.24 5.21 -3.93
C ARG A 151 -9.05 6.28 -2.85
N THR A 152 -8.56 5.85 -1.70
CA THR A 152 -8.20 6.77 -0.62
C THR A 152 -6.76 7.21 -0.81
N ASP A 153 -6.54 8.53 -0.90
CA ASP A 153 -5.21 9.09 -1.06
C ASP A 153 -4.33 8.85 0.18
N GLY A 154 -3.03 8.71 -0.06
CA GLY A 154 -2.02 8.61 0.99
C GLY A 154 -1.98 7.28 1.74
N ILE A 155 -2.69 6.26 1.27
CA ILE A 155 -2.64 4.90 1.85
C ILE A 155 -2.82 3.82 0.80
N SER A 156 -1.86 2.92 0.74
CA SER A 156 -1.90 1.66 0.01
C SER A 156 -1.11 0.60 0.77
N THR A 157 -1.26 -0.66 0.41
CA THR A 157 -0.41 -1.75 0.94
C THR A 157 1.08 -1.45 0.71
N SER A 158 1.44 -0.94 -0.47
CA SER A 158 2.81 -0.53 -0.79
C SER A 158 3.30 0.59 0.11
N ASP A 159 2.47 1.59 0.43
CA ASP A 159 2.82 2.68 1.35
C ASP A 159 3.08 2.16 2.76
N VAL A 160 2.28 1.20 3.23
CA VAL A 160 2.49 0.56 4.54
C VAL A 160 3.83 -0.18 4.56
N ILE A 161 4.12 -0.98 3.52
CA ILE A 161 5.39 -1.70 3.39
C ILE A 161 6.56 -0.72 3.34
N MET A 162 6.47 0.35 2.55
CA MET A 162 7.53 1.37 2.47
C MET A 162 7.80 2.05 3.81
N ARG A 163 6.76 2.35 4.59
CA ARG A 163 6.92 2.89 5.96
C ARG A 163 7.65 1.90 6.87
N ILE A 164 7.28 0.62 6.83
CA ILE A 164 7.96 -0.44 7.58
C ILE A 164 9.43 -0.53 7.19
N LEU A 165 9.75 -0.55 5.90
CA LEU A 165 11.11 -0.65 5.39
C LEU A 165 11.95 0.58 5.76
N LYS A 166 11.38 1.79 5.68
CA LYS A 166 12.05 3.04 6.05
C LYS A 166 12.53 3.02 7.50
N ASP A 167 11.72 2.49 8.41
CA ASP A 167 12.02 2.51 9.85
C ASP A 167 12.56 1.15 10.36
N TYR A 168 12.79 0.19 9.46
CA TYR A 168 13.19 -1.17 9.80
C TYR A 168 14.45 -1.23 10.70
N ASN A 169 15.47 -0.46 10.37
CA ASN A 169 16.72 -0.45 11.14
C ASN A 169 16.49 0.03 12.59
N GLN A 170 15.66 1.05 12.77
CA GLN A 170 15.29 1.55 14.09
C GLN A 170 14.46 0.52 14.87
N TYR A 171 13.54 -0.14 14.20
CA TYR A 171 12.73 -1.22 14.77
C TYR A 171 13.62 -2.37 15.28
N VAL A 172 14.55 -2.85 14.45
CA VAL A 172 15.50 -3.91 14.84
C VAL A 172 16.29 -3.50 16.07
N MET A 173 16.89 -2.32 16.06
CA MET A 173 17.73 -1.86 17.18
C MET A 173 16.94 -1.68 18.47
N ARG A 174 15.71 -1.17 18.38
CA ARG A 174 14.82 -1.02 19.55
C ARG A 174 14.45 -2.38 20.16
N ASN A 175 14.20 -3.38 19.33
CA ASN A 175 13.83 -4.72 19.81
C ASN A 175 15.06 -5.49 20.36
N LEU A 176 16.24 -5.34 19.77
CA LEU A 176 17.49 -5.83 20.36
C LEU A 176 17.75 -5.23 21.76
N ALA A 177 17.44 -3.94 21.94
CA ALA A 177 17.56 -3.28 23.25
C ALA A 177 16.51 -3.77 24.27
N ARG A 178 15.36 -4.30 23.80
CA ARG A 178 14.33 -4.91 24.63
C ARG A 178 14.59 -6.38 24.98
N GLY A 179 15.68 -6.97 24.51
CA GLY A 179 16.07 -8.34 24.81
C GLY A 179 15.71 -9.38 23.75
N TYR A 180 15.11 -8.98 22.61
CA TYR A 180 14.94 -9.90 21.48
C TYR A 180 16.29 -10.29 20.91
N THR A 181 16.42 -11.54 20.49
CA THR A 181 17.64 -12.02 19.85
C THR A 181 17.66 -11.65 18.37
N ARG A 182 18.85 -11.57 17.79
CA ARG A 182 18.99 -11.36 16.33
C ARG A 182 18.29 -12.43 15.50
N LYS A 183 18.19 -13.67 16.05
CA LYS A 183 17.50 -14.80 15.37
C LYS A 183 16.00 -14.54 15.32
N ASP A 184 15.39 -14.09 16.40
CA ASP A 184 13.96 -13.78 16.46
C ASP A 184 13.59 -12.66 15.47
N LEU A 185 14.53 -11.74 15.22
CA LEU A 185 14.35 -10.62 14.29
C LEU A 185 14.78 -10.95 12.85
N GLY A 186 15.23 -12.18 12.57
CA GLY A 186 15.71 -12.59 11.25
C GLY A 186 16.95 -11.82 10.77
N VAL A 187 17.76 -11.27 11.70
CA VAL A 187 18.90 -10.39 11.39
C VAL A 187 20.21 -11.15 11.48
N SER A 188 21.06 -11.05 10.43
CA SER A 188 22.40 -11.64 10.46
C SER A 188 23.31 -10.94 11.46
N TYR A 189 24.34 -11.65 11.94
CA TYR A 189 25.35 -11.09 12.85
C TYR A 189 26.02 -9.83 12.28
N VAL A 190 26.38 -9.88 11.00
CA VAL A 190 27.03 -8.74 10.31
C VAL A 190 26.10 -7.54 10.28
N LYS A 191 24.83 -7.77 9.93
CA LYS A 191 23.82 -6.69 9.90
C LYS A 191 23.58 -6.07 11.28
N GLU A 192 23.52 -6.89 12.33
CA GLU A 192 23.41 -6.39 13.70
C GLU A 192 24.59 -5.47 14.06
N LYS A 193 25.83 -5.90 13.79
CA LYS A 193 27.03 -5.10 14.07
C LYS A 193 27.04 -3.81 13.27
N GLN A 194 26.72 -3.86 11.98
CA GLN A 194 26.61 -2.67 11.14
C GLN A 194 25.58 -1.66 11.70
N LEU A 195 24.40 -2.14 12.11
CA LEU A 195 23.38 -1.28 12.70
C LEU A 195 23.84 -0.62 14.02
N ARG A 196 24.57 -1.37 14.87
CA ARG A 196 25.13 -0.82 16.12
C ARG A 196 26.17 0.26 15.85
N VAL A 197 27.06 0.06 14.89
CA VAL A 197 28.06 1.04 14.47
C VAL A 197 27.38 2.29 13.91
N ASN A 198 26.46 2.13 12.97
CA ASN A 198 25.73 3.26 12.36
C ASN A 198 24.96 4.09 13.41
N MET A 199 24.32 3.43 14.37
CA MET A 199 23.68 4.14 15.49
C MET A 199 24.69 4.88 16.37
N GLY A 200 25.85 4.28 16.63
CA GLY A 200 26.93 4.94 17.36
C GLY A 200 27.39 6.23 16.67
N ILE A 201 27.62 6.15 15.36
CA ILE A 201 28.00 7.29 14.52
C ILE A 201 26.90 8.37 14.54
N THR A 202 25.64 7.98 14.36
CA THR A 202 24.51 8.92 14.37
C THR A 202 24.39 9.65 15.72
N LYS A 203 24.53 8.92 16.84
CA LYS A 203 24.53 9.51 18.18
C LYS A 203 25.71 10.46 18.40
N LEU A 204 26.88 10.09 17.87
CA LEU A 204 28.08 10.96 17.95
C LEU A 204 27.87 12.25 17.16
N ARG A 205 27.36 12.15 15.92
CA ARG A 205 27.02 13.33 15.10
C ARG A 205 26.01 14.24 15.79
N GLN A 206 24.98 13.66 16.38
CA GLN A 206 23.99 14.44 17.11
C GLN A 206 24.60 15.18 18.31
N LYS A 207 25.43 14.49 19.10
CA LYS A 207 26.12 15.12 20.24
C LYS A 207 27.06 16.23 19.79
N VAL A 208 27.83 16.02 18.72
CA VAL A 208 28.69 17.05 18.15
C VAL A 208 27.87 18.27 17.73
N LYS A 209 26.75 18.05 17.02
CA LYS A 209 25.85 19.13 16.61
C LYS A 209 25.28 19.89 17.82
N GLU A 210 24.80 19.19 18.84
CA GLU A 210 24.30 19.79 20.09
C GLU A 210 25.36 20.62 20.80
N HIS A 211 26.61 20.16 20.82
CA HIS A 211 27.75 20.91 21.39
C HIS A 211 28.09 22.14 20.54
N GLN A 212 28.08 22.03 19.21
CA GLN A 212 28.29 23.17 18.30
C GLN A 212 27.23 24.23 18.50
N GLU A 213 25.95 23.84 18.56
CA GLU A 213 24.83 24.78 18.79
C GLU A 213 24.94 25.47 20.15
N LYS A 214 25.30 24.75 21.22
CA LYS A 214 25.55 25.32 22.55
C LYS A 214 26.74 26.29 22.54
N PHE A 215 27.81 25.92 21.87
CA PHE A 215 29.02 26.76 21.78
C PHE A 215 28.72 28.03 20.96
N HIS A 216 28.00 27.90 19.86
CA HIS A 216 27.57 29.04 19.06
C HIS A 216 26.67 30.00 19.85
N THR A 217 25.79 29.47 20.68
CA THR A 217 24.89 30.26 21.54
C THR A 217 25.67 30.99 22.61
N VAL A 218 26.62 30.34 23.27
CA VAL A 218 27.49 30.92 24.31
C VAL A 218 28.40 31.98 23.70
N ALA A 219 29.03 31.72 22.56
CA ALA A 219 29.89 32.67 21.86
C ALA A 219 29.11 33.94 21.43
N LYS A 220 27.88 33.78 20.94
CA LYS A 220 27.01 34.89 20.58
C LYS A 220 26.56 35.73 21.78
N THR A 221 26.32 35.06 22.94
CA THR A 221 25.95 35.74 24.20
C THR A 221 27.13 36.44 24.86
N ALA A 222 28.32 35.90 24.71
CA ALA A 222 29.56 36.48 25.28
C ALA A 222 30.19 37.60 24.45
N GLY A 223 29.61 37.96 23.29
CA GLY A 223 30.11 39.04 22.42
C GLY A 223 31.48 38.77 21.81
N ILE A 224 31.95 37.51 21.79
CA ILE A 224 33.24 37.12 21.23
C ILE A 224 33.09 37.00 19.72
N VAL A 225 33.47 38.08 19.03
CA VAL A 225 33.54 38.11 17.55
C VAL A 225 34.87 37.47 17.14
N HIS A 226 34.88 36.14 17.06
CA HIS A 226 35.99 35.40 16.40
C HIS A 226 35.35 34.34 15.46
N ASN A 227 34.71 34.82 14.40
CA ASN A 227 34.06 33.98 13.40
C ASN A 227 35.05 33.01 12.72
N GLU A 228 36.29 33.39 12.51
CA GLU A 228 37.26 32.61 11.75
C GLU A 228 37.66 31.29 12.46
N TRP A 229 37.75 31.31 13.79
CA TRP A 229 38.12 30.11 14.56
C TRP A 229 36.97 29.11 14.64
N LEU A 230 35.74 29.58 14.78
CA LEU A 230 34.54 28.78 14.79
C LEU A 230 34.30 28.09 13.41
N GLU A 231 34.44 28.85 12.32
CA GLU A 231 34.32 28.29 10.97
C GLU A 231 35.42 27.25 10.66
N ASN A 232 36.62 27.46 11.15
CA ASN A 232 37.70 26.49 11.00
C ASN A 232 37.47 25.22 11.83
N ALA A 233 36.98 25.34 13.07
CA ALA A 233 36.62 24.20 13.91
C ALA A 233 35.48 23.38 13.31
N ASP A 234 34.44 24.03 12.78
CA ASP A 234 33.33 23.36 12.12
C ASP A 234 33.77 22.62 10.84
N ARG A 235 34.64 23.23 10.04
CA ARG A 235 35.22 22.61 8.85
C ARG A 235 36.09 21.41 9.18
N TRP A 236 36.86 21.49 10.27
CA TRP A 236 37.70 20.39 10.73
C TRP A 236 36.85 19.21 11.24
N VAL A 237 35.83 19.46 12.05
CA VAL A 237 34.91 18.42 12.53
C VAL A 237 34.12 17.79 11.38
N ALA A 238 33.60 18.59 10.42
CA ALA A 238 32.95 18.09 9.24
C ALA A 238 33.86 17.19 8.40
N GLY A 239 35.09 17.62 8.13
CA GLY A 239 36.09 16.84 7.40
C GLY A 239 36.55 15.57 8.13
N PHE A 240 36.61 15.59 9.46
CA PHE A 240 36.87 14.38 10.25
C PHE A 240 35.71 13.37 10.13
N LEU A 241 34.46 13.82 10.28
CA LEU A 241 33.27 12.96 10.16
C LEU A 241 33.15 12.36 8.76
N GLU A 242 33.44 13.14 7.72
CA GLU A 242 33.41 12.68 6.33
C GLU A 242 34.46 11.59 6.08
N LYS A 243 35.71 11.81 6.51
CA LYS A 243 36.77 10.79 6.40
C LYS A 243 36.51 9.54 7.22
N PHE A 244 35.89 9.70 8.39
CA PHE A 244 35.50 8.56 9.22
C PHE A 244 34.40 7.73 8.56
N GLU A 245 33.42 8.40 7.92
CA GLU A 245 32.33 7.75 7.17
C GLU A 245 32.85 7.00 5.94
N GLU A 246 33.75 7.64 5.20
CA GLU A 246 34.43 7.03 4.06
C GLU A 246 35.23 5.79 4.47
N GLY A 247 35.99 5.87 5.57
CA GLY A 247 36.69 4.73 6.17
C GLY A 247 35.76 3.59 6.58
N CYS A 248 34.60 3.89 7.17
CA CYS A 248 33.58 2.89 7.50
C CYS A 248 33.00 2.24 6.26
N HIS A 249 32.77 3.00 5.19
CA HIS A 249 32.23 2.48 3.93
C HIS A 249 33.24 1.57 3.20
N ILE A 250 34.51 1.96 3.20
CA ILE A 250 35.61 1.14 2.65
C ILE A 250 35.70 -0.19 3.41
N MET A 251 35.61 -0.16 4.75
CA MET A 251 35.65 -1.35 5.57
C MET A 251 34.43 -2.26 5.35
N GLU A 252 33.24 -1.68 5.16
CA GLU A 252 32.02 -2.42 4.82
C GLU A 252 32.15 -3.14 3.49
N THR A 253 32.68 -2.44 2.48
CA THR A 253 32.90 -2.99 1.14
C THR A 253 33.93 -4.12 1.16
N ALA A 254 35.06 -3.92 1.86
CA ALA A 254 36.09 -4.94 2.02
C ALA A 254 35.59 -6.21 2.75
N ILE A 255 34.71 -6.04 3.73
CA ILE A 255 34.07 -7.17 4.42
C ILE A 255 33.11 -7.91 3.49
N LYS A 256 32.30 -7.18 2.71
CA LYS A 256 31.39 -7.77 1.72
C LYS A 256 32.17 -8.56 0.68
N ASP A 257 33.22 -8.01 0.14
CA ASP A 257 34.06 -8.65 -0.88
C ASP A 257 34.70 -9.94 -0.36
N ARG A 258 35.28 -9.92 0.86
CA ARG A 258 35.84 -11.13 1.51
C ARG A 258 34.79 -12.22 1.77
N ILE A 259 33.56 -11.83 2.13
CA ILE A 259 32.47 -12.78 2.31
C ILE A 259 32.08 -13.38 0.97
N GLN A 260 31.99 -12.56 -0.08
CA GLN A 260 31.61 -12.99 -1.44
C GLN A 260 32.68 -13.90 -2.07
N GLU A 261 33.98 -13.62 -1.86
CA GLU A 261 35.08 -14.51 -2.27
C GLU A 261 35.02 -15.87 -1.57
N ARG A 262 34.67 -15.90 -0.29
CA ARG A 262 34.60 -17.14 0.50
C ARG A 262 33.43 -18.04 0.09
N TRP A 263 32.42 -17.48 -0.58
CA TRP A 263 31.21 -18.17 -1.06
C TRP A 263 31.21 -18.41 -2.57
N ARG A 264 32.25 -18.01 -3.30
CA ARG A 264 32.38 -18.42 -4.71
C ARG A 264 32.50 -19.93 -4.77
N PRO A 265 31.61 -20.64 -5.51
CA PRO A 265 31.79 -22.06 -5.78
C PRO A 265 33.13 -22.20 -6.51
N LYS A 266 34.01 -23.04 -5.97
CA LYS A 266 35.24 -23.44 -6.67
C LYS A 266 34.78 -24.09 -7.96
N SER A 267 35.09 -23.47 -9.12
CA SER A 267 34.92 -24.08 -10.42
C SER A 267 35.68 -25.41 -10.44
N LEU A 268 34.96 -26.50 -10.65
CA LEU A 268 35.55 -27.80 -10.89
C LEU A 268 36.49 -27.70 -12.09
N PRO A 269 37.69 -28.31 -12.02
CA PRO A 269 38.58 -28.40 -13.18
C PRO A 269 37.86 -29.17 -14.31
N GLN A 270 37.79 -28.60 -15.49
CA GLN A 270 37.44 -29.35 -16.69
C GLN A 270 38.55 -30.38 -16.93
N GLU A 271 38.32 -31.63 -16.45
CA GLU A 271 39.11 -32.73 -16.95
C GLU A 271 38.70 -33.04 -18.39
N GLN A 272 39.72 -33.02 -19.22
CA GLN A 272 39.79 -33.35 -20.60
C GLN A 272 38.95 -34.58 -20.96
N LEU A 273 37.95 -34.42 -21.78
CA LEU A 273 37.44 -35.46 -22.64
C LEU A 273 38.29 -35.49 -23.91
N VAL A 274 39.36 -36.28 -23.90
CA VAL A 274 40.02 -36.79 -25.09
C VAL A 274 40.05 -38.32 -24.97
N SER A 275 39.23 -38.95 -25.72
CA SER A 275 39.40 -40.20 -26.47
C SER A 275 38.08 -40.77 -26.90
#